data_2a8001de775c06391b6cf342f6cae563
#
_entry.id   2a8001de775c06391b6cf342f6cae563
#
_cell.length_a   1.000
_cell.length_b   1.000
_cell.length_c   1.000
_cell.angle_alpha   90.00
_cell.angle_beta   90.00
_cell.angle_gamma   90.00
#
_symmetry.space_group_name_H-M   'P 1'
#
loop_
_entity.id
_entity.type
_entity.pdbx_description
1 polymer ?
#
loop_
_entity_poly.entity_id
_entity_poly.type
_entity_poly.pdbx_seq_one_letter_code
_entity_poly.pdbx_strand_id
1 'polypeptide(L)'
;PDDFMFQLSKDELDNLMSQNATSSWGGTRKLPYAFTEQGIAMLSSVLKSKTAVEVNIRIMRAFISMRRFIATNAQLFQRLETIEYHQLEMKQHQDVTDRRIDEVFKRLDADVPPVQGIFYDGQVFDAYRFVSDLMRKAKKSIVLIDNYVDDTVLTLLDKREVGVAATIYTQRISSQFQLDVDRHNIQYPHIEIKQFNKAHDRFLLIDDEVYHIGASIKDLGKKWFGFTLMRDITSTELIDKIQE
;
A
#
# COMPACT_ATOMS: atom_id res chain seq x y z
N PRO A 1 38.08 -29.28 -34.09
CA PRO A 1 36.80 -29.32 -33.39
C PRO A 1 36.06 -28.02 -33.59
N ASP A 2 34.70 -28.03 -33.57
CA ASP A 2 33.86 -26.87 -33.89
C ASP A 2 33.94 -25.74 -32.85
N ASP A 3 34.39 -26.04 -31.65
CA ASP A 3 34.69 -25.07 -30.59
C ASP A 3 35.95 -24.24 -30.84
N PHE A 4 36.80 -24.65 -31.85
CA PHE A 4 37.96 -23.92 -32.26
C PHE A 4 37.82 -23.27 -33.65
N MET A 5 37.15 -23.94 -34.58
CA MET A 5 37.00 -23.49 -35.96
C MET A 5 35.70 -24.11 -36.54
N PHE A 6 34.86 -23.28 -37.08
CA PHE A 6 33.60 -23.71 -37.73
C PHE A 6 33.44 -23.03 -39.09
N GLN A 7 32.65 -23.64 -39.97
CA GLN A 7 32.37 -23.07 -41.28
C GLN A 7 31.13 -22.15 -41.14
N LEU A 8 31.23 -20.91 -41.64
CA LEU A 8 30.12 -19.99 -41.66
C LEU A 8 28.96 -20.53 -42.50
N SER A 9 27.75 -20.33 -42.06
CA SER A 9 26.55 -20.50 -42.88
C SER A 9 26.45 -19.37 -43.92
N LYS A 10 25.58 -19.55 -44.92
CA LYS A 10 25.38 -18.53 -45.94
C LYS A 10 24.80 -17.24 -45.35
N ASP A 11 23.85 -17.36 -44.42
CA ASP A 11 23.20 -16.21 -43.77
C ASP A 11 24.19 -15.43 -42.87
N GLU A 12 25.09 -16.13 -42.17
CA GLU A 12 26.16 -15.48 -41.38
C GLU A 12 27.17 -14.76 -42.26
N LEU A 13 27.50 -15.35 -43.39
CA LEU A 13 28.43 -14.72 -44.36
C LEU A 13 27.78 -13.48 -44.97
N ASP A 14 26.50 -13.53 -45.39
CA ASP A 14 25.76 -12.40 -45.96
C ASP A 14 25.63 -11.26 -44.95
N ASN A 15 25.34 -11.57 -43.67
CA ASN A 15 25.32 -10.60 -42.58
C ASN A 15 26.72 -9.94 -42.35
N LEU A 16 27.79 -10.72 -42.36
CA LEU A 16 29.14 -10.22 -42.18
C LEU A 16 29.56 -9.32 -43.35
N MET A 17 29.18 -9.67 -44.58
CA MET A 17 29.47 -8.90 -45.78
C MET A 17 28.64 -7.59 -45.84
N SER A 18 27.42 -7.58 -45.32
CA SER A 18 26.62 -6.37 -45.27
C SER A 18 27.14 -5.34 -44.25
N GLN A 19 27.79 -5.78 -43.20
CA GLN A 19 28.40 -4.90 -42.19
C GLN A 19 29.74 -4.31 -42.63
N ASN A 20 30.47 -5.01 -43.48
CA ASN A 20 31.78 -4.56 -44.02
C ASN A 20 31.61 -4.37 -45.53
N ALA A 21 31.55 -3.12 -46.01
CA ALA A 21 31.44 -2.80 -47.43
C ALA A 21 32.61 -3.45 -48.23
N THR A 22 32.38 -4.66 -48.71
CA THR A 22 33.35 -5.40 -49.51
C THR A 22 32.99 -5.31 -50.99
N SER A 23 34.04 -5.16 -51.81
CA SER A 23 34.00 -5.10 -53.28
C SER A 23 33.24 -6.31 -53.87
N SER A 24 32.33 -6.03 -54.79
CA SER A 24 31.42 -6.98 -55.42
C SER A 24 32.08 -7.87 -56.51
N TRP A 25 33.39 -8.01 -56.54
CA TRP A 25 34.08 -8.84 -57.53
C TRP A 25 34.59 -10.16 -56.95
N GLY A 26 33.97 -11.26 -57.37
CA GLY A 26 34.41 -12.62 -57.10
C GLY A 26 33.58 -13.31 -56.03
N GLY A 27 32.44 -13.96 -56.45
CA GLY A 27 31.65 -14.80 -55.56
C GLY A 27 32.47 -15.95 -54.96
N THR A 28 32.45 -16.09 -53.65
CA THR A 28 33.09 -17.15 -52.88
C THR A 28 32.43 -18.49 -53.22
N ARG A 29 33.11 -19.39 -53.91
CA ARG A 29 32.59 -20.74 -54.26
C ARG A 29 32.50 -21.67 -53.05
N LYS A 30 33.16 -21.36 -51.92
CA LYS A 30 33.14 -22.13 -50.69
C LYS A 30 32.92 -21.17 -49.51
N LEU A 31 32.07 -21.57 -48.58
CA LEU A 31 31.84 -20.83 -47.34
C LEU A 31 33.16 -20.77 -46.53
N PRO A 32 33.57 -19.62 -46.01
CA PRO A 32 34.79 -19.46 -45.25
C PRO A 32 34.66 -20.12 -43.85
N TYR A 33 35.82 -20.37 -43.24
CA TYR A 33 35.91 -20.79 -41.86
C TYR A 33 36.11 -19.59 -40.96
N ALA A 34 35.48 -19.58 -39.80
CA ALA A 34 35.72 -18.66 -38.70
C ALA A 34 36.42 -19.37 -37.54
N PHE A 35 37.26 -18.65 -36.83
CA PHE A 35 37.94 -19.15 -35.65
C PHE A 35 37.32 -18.51 -34.39
N THR A 36 37.11 -19.32 -33.37
CA THR A 36 36.75 -18.84 -32.02
C THR A 36 37.97 -18.21 -31.35
N GLU A 37 37.79 -17.60 -30.17
CA GLU A 37 38.92 -17.08 -29.39
C GLU A 37 39.97 -18.16 -29.09
N GLN A 38 39.52 -19.37 -28.75
CA GLN A 38 40.39 -20.54 -28.52
C GLN A 38 41.08 -20.99 -29.80
N GLY A 39 40.33 -20.94 -30.90
CA GLY A 39 40.86 -21.25 -32.23
C GLY A 39 41.99 -20.30 -32.67
N ILE A 40 41.82 -18.99 -32.40
CA ILE A 40 42.86 -17.98 -32.68
C ILE A 40 44.10 -18.24 -31.83
N ALA A 41 43.95 -18.54 -30.55
CA ALA A 41 45.07 -18.87 -29.68
C ALA A 41 45.87 -20.06 -30.19
N MET A 42 45.15 -21.11 -30.60
CA MET A 42 45.74 -22.32 -31.15
C MET A 42 46.41 -22.08 -32.53
N LEU A 43 45.73 -21.36 -33.41
CA LEU A 43 46.22 -20.98 -34.72
C LEU A 43 47.52 -20.17 -34.62
N SER A 44 47.59 -19.21 -33.69
CA SER A 44 48.77 -18.37 -33.46
C SER A 44 49.99 -19.16 -33.03
N SER A 45 49.82 -20.33 -32.39
CA SER A 45 50.91 -21.21 -31.97
C SER A 45 51.47 -22.05 -33.13
N VAL A 46 50.68 -22.30 -34.18
CA VAL A 46 51.06 -23.11 -35.34
C VAL A 46 51.68 -22.26 -36.47
N LEU A 47 51.22 -21.03 -36.62
CA LEU A 47 51.69 -20.13 -37.66
C LEU A 47 53.07 -19.57 -37.30
N LYS A 48 53.96 -19.57 -38.28
CA LYS A 48 55.37 -19.11 -38.13
C LYS A 48 55.57 -17.65 -38.54
N SER A 49 54.57 -16.90 -38.84
CA SER A 49 54.67 -15.48 -39.16
C SER A 49 55.06 -14.66 -37.94
N LYS A 50 55.80 -13.57 -38.13
CA LYS A 50 56.18 -12.65 -37.04
C LYS A 50 54.99 -12.17 -36.26
N THR A 51 53.89 -11.82 -36.96
CA THR A 51 52.60 -11.37 -36.35
C THR A 51 51.98 -12.47 -35.51
N ALA A 52 51.95 -13.71 -36.01
CA ALA A 52 51.34 -14.82 -35.22
C ALA A 52 52.13 -15.10 -33.93
N VAL A 53 53.47 -15.04 -34.00
CA VAL A 53 54.35 -15.19 -32.82
C VAL A 53 54.09 -14.07 -31.81
N GLU A 54 53.96 -12.82 -32.26
CA GLU A 54 53.66 -11.69 -31.38
C GLU A 54 52.28 -11.82 -30.70
N VAL A 55 51.26 -12.24 -31.44
CA VAL A 55 49.89 -12.50 -30.91
C VAL A 55 49.92 -13.61 -29.86
N ASN A 56 50.62 -14.73 -30.17
CA ASN A 56 50.74 -15.84 -29.22
C ASN A 56 51.42 -15.39 -27.90
N ILE A 57 52.51 -14.63 -28.00
CA ILE A 57 53.18 -14.08 -26.82
C ILE A 57 52.26 -13.19 -26.00
N ARG A 58 51.43 -12.34 -26.64
CA ARG A 58 50.46 -11.48 -25.96
C ARG A 58 49.38 -12.30 -25.26
N ILE A 59 48.82 -13.32 -25.89
CA ILE A 59 47.83 -14.22 -25.32
C ILE A 59 48.39 -14.91 -24.09
N MET A 60 49.60 -15.48 -24.18
CA MET A 60 50.24 -16.15 -23.06
C MET A 60 50.53 -15.19 -21.89
N ARG A 61 50.98 -13.97 -22.17
CA ARG A 61 51.19 -12.94 -21.13
C ARG A 61 49.89 -12.55 -20.47
N ALA A 62 48.80 -12.34 -21.21
CA ALA A 62 47.49 -12.04 -20.68
C ALA A 62 46.97 -13.17 -19.79
N PHE A 63 47.08 -14.43 -20.23
CA PHE A 63 46.71 -15.61 -19.46
C PHE A 63 47.47 -15.71 -18.12
N ILE A 64 48.79 -15.53 -18.15
CA ILE A 64 49.62 -15.55 -16.94
C ILE A 64 49.23 -14.40 -15.99
N SER A 65 48.97 -13.21 -16.54
CA SER A 65 48.54 -12.05 -15.76
C SER A 65 47.17 -12.29 -15.09
N MET A 66 46.21 -12.83 -15.84
CA MET A 66 44.88 -13.17 -15.31
C MET A 66 44.97 -14.25 -14.22
N ARG A 67 45.73 -15.31 -14.44
CA ARG A 67 45.99 -16.37 -13.45
C ARG A 67 46.58 -15.81 -12.15
N ARG A 68 47.56 -14.92 -12.27
CA ARG A 68 48.15 -14.23 -11.11
C ARG A 68 47.14 -13.38 -10.38
N PHE A 69 46.36 -12.60 -11.14
CA PHE A 69 45.32 -11.77 -10.57
C PHE A 69 44.31 -12.58 -9.74
N ILE A 70 43.78 -13.68 -10.29
CA ILE A 70 42.85 -14.57 -9.58
C ILE A 70 43.52 -15.14 -8.30
N ALA A 71 44.74 -15.64 -8.43
CA ALA A 71 45.44 -16.20 -7.29
C ALA A 71 45.73 -15.18 -6.17
N THR A 72 46.11 -13.95 -6.57
CA THR A 72 46.37 -12.87 -5.59
C THR A 72 45.11 -12.32 -4.94
N ASN A 73 43.96 -12.40 -5.62
CA ASN A 73 42.70 -11.86 -5.17
C ASN A 73 41.69 -12.94 -4.75
N ALA A 74 42.12 -14.17 -4.52
CA ALA A 74 41.24 -15.29 -4.12
C ALA A 74 40.38 -14.96 -2.89
N GLN A 75 40.95 -14.28 -1.89
CA GLN A 75 40.21 -13.83 -0.71
C GLN A 75 39.14 -12.79 -1.03
N LEU A 76 39.36 -11.95 -2.04
CA LEU A 76 38.37 -10.96 -2.48
C LEU A 76 37.14 -11.66 -3.07
N PHE A 77 37.33 -12.68 -3.90
CA PHE A 77 36.25 -13.48 -4.47
C PHE A 77 35.42 -14.20 -3.39
N GLN A 78 36.10 -14.81 -2.39
CA GLN A 78 35.42 -15.42 -1.25
C GLN A 78 34.58 -14.41 -0.44
N ARG A 79 35.11 -13.20 -0.23
CA ARG A 79 34.38 -12.14 0.47
C ARG A 79 33.15 -11.65 -0.33
N LEU A 80 33.25 -11.59 -1.66
CA LEU A 80 32.11 -11.24 -2.52
C LEU A 80 30.98 -12.27 -2.40
N GLU A 81 31.31 -13.57 -2.48
CA GLU A 81 30.31 -14.64 -2.27
C GLU A 81 29.63 -14.53 -0.90
N THR A 82 30.41 -14.26 0.15
CA THR A 82 29.87 -14.08 1.50
C THR A 82 28.95 -12.85 1.59
N ILE A 83 29.32 -11.74 0.94
CA ILE A 83 28.50 -10.52 0.90
C ILE A 83 27.19 -10.78 0.15
N GLU A 84 27.24 -11.46 -1.00
CA GLU A 84 26.02 -11.81 -1.76
C GLU A 84 25.09 -12.69 -0.94
N TYR A 85 25.61 -13.68 -0.24
CA TYR A 85 24.82 -14.53 0.66
C TYR A 85 24.15 -13.72 1.77
N HIS A 86 24.90 -12.87 2.48
CA HIS A 86 24.33 -12.01 3.52
C HIS A 86 23.33 -10.99 3.00
N GLN A 87 23.53 -10.48 1.78
CA GLN A 87 22.56 -9.59 1.14
C GLN A 87 21.22 -10.29 0.87
N LEU A 88 21.27 -11.55 0.45
CA LEU A 88 20.08 -12.36 0.23
C LEU A 88 19.34 -12.64 1.54
N GLU A 89 20.05 -13.01 2.60
CA GLU A 89 19.47 -13.19 3.95
C GLU A 89 18.84 -11.90 4.48
N MET A 90 19.54 -10.76 4.37
CA MET A 90 19.02 -9.46 4.79
C MET A 90 17.74 -9.10 4.05
N LYS A 91 17.69 -9.32 2.73
CA LYS A 91 16.50 -9.06 1.93
C LYS A 91 15.31 -9.91 2.38
N GLN A 92 15.52 -11.20 2.63
CA GLN A 92 14.45 -12.08 3.15
C GLN A 92 13.95 -11.63 4.53
N HIS A 93 14.86 -11.22 5.41
CA HIS A 93 14.49 -10.71 6.74
C HIS A 93 13.72 -9.39 6.63
N GLN A 94 14.10 -8.51 5.70
CA GLN A 94 13.42 -7.25 5.44
C GLN A 94 12.00 -7.48 4.93
N ASP A 95 11.80 -8.39 3.97
CA ASP A 95 10.47 -8.75 3.44
C ASP A 95 9.53 -9.33 4.53
N VAL A 96 10.08 -10.06 5.50
CA VAL A 96 9.31 -10.57 6.66
C VAL A 96 8.95 -9.44 7.62
N THR A 97 9.87 -8.53 7.87
CA THR A 97 9.65 -7.39 8.77
C THR A 97 8.62 -6.44 8.20
N ASP A 98 8.69 -6.13 6.91
CA ASP A 98 7.73 -5.26 6.22
C ASP A 98 6.32 -5.84 6.28
N ARG A 99 6.16 -7.15 6.05
CA ARG A 99 4.86 -7.81 6.21
C ARG A 99 4.30 -7.71 7.64
N ARG A 100 5.15 -7.85 8.67
CA ARG A 100 4.72 -7.70 10.07
C ARG A 100 4.33 -6.27 10.41
N ILE A 101 5.04 -5.29 9.86
CA ILE A 101 4.70 -3.88 9.99
C ILE A 101 3.34 -3.61 9.34
N ASP A 102 3.10 -4.09 8.11
CA ASP A 102 1.82 -3.97 7.43
C ASP A 102 0.66 -4.63 8.21
N GLU A 103 0.90 -5.78 8.83
CA GLU A 103 -0.08 -6.44 9.69
C GLU A 103 -0.41 -5.61 10.94
N VAL A 104 0.60 -4.99 11.57
CA VAL A 104 0.41 -4.10 12.73
C VAL A 104 -0.38 -2.87 12.34
N PHE A 105 -0.05 -2.22 11.22
CA PHE A 105 -0.83 -1.08 10.72
C PHE A 105 -2.27 -1.46 10.39
N LYS A 106 -2.51 -2.59 9.72
CA LYS A 106 -3.87 -3.08 9.45
C LYS A 106 -4.68 -3.31 10.72
N ARG A 107 -4.04 -3.79 11.80
CA ARG A 107 -4.72 -3.96 13.10
C ARG A 107 -4.99 -2.64 13.79
N LEU A 108 -4.04 -1.70 13.75
CA LEU A 108 -4.22 -0.35 14.30
C LEU A 108 -5.33 0.42 13.53
N ASP A 109 -5.35 0.32 12.20
CA ASP A 109 -6.37 0.97 11.37
C ASP A 109 -7.77 0.34 11.56
N ALA A 110 -7.85 -0.94 11.91
CA ALA A 110 -9.13 -1.62 12.17
C ALA A 110 -9.83 -1.12 13.43
N ASP A 111 -9.09 -0.59 14.41
CA ASP A 111 -9.62 -0.10 15.68
C ASP A 111 -9.89 1.43 15.66
N VAL A 112 -9.45 2.16 14.63
CA VAL A 112 -9.68 3.60 14.49
C VAL A 112 -10.85 3.83 13.53
N PRO A 113 -11.97 4.42 13.99
CA PRO A 113 -13.07 4.77 13.10
C PRO A 113 -12.60 5.68 11.97
N PRO A 114 -13.08 5.48 10.73
CA PRO A 114 -12.70 6.34 9.61
C PRO A 114 -13.05 7.79 9.89
N VAL A 115 -12.15 8.71 9.57
CA VAL A 115 -12.34 10.16 9.79
C VAL A 115 -13.33 10.79 8.83
N GLN A 116 -13.57 10.19 7.68
CA GLN A 116 -14.57 10.59 6.70
C GLN A 116 -14.92 9.44 5.76
N GLY A 117 -16.10 9.48 5.16
CA GLY A 117 -16.53 8.48 4.21
C GLY A 117 -17.90 8.74 3.63
N ILE A 118 -18.32 7.85 2.74
CA ILE A 118 -19.66 7.86 2.13
C ILE A 118 -20.24 6.46 2.28
N PHE A 119 -21.46 6.39 2.78
CA PHE A 119 -22.30 5.18 2.70
C PHE A 119 -23.25 5.30 1.53
N TYR A 120 -23.36 4.22 0.76
CA TYR A 120 -24.22 4.13 -0.41
C TYR A 120 -25.57 3.52 -0.08
N ASP A 121 -26.52 3.60 -1.02
CA ASP A 121 -27.84 3.01 -0.87
C ASP A 121 -27.75 1.50 -0.58
N GLY A 122 -28.52 1.05 0.41
CA GLY A 122 -28.52 -0.35 0.85
C GLY A 122 -27.44 -0.73 1.88
N GLN A 123 -26.47 0.13 2.21
CA GLN A 123 -25.48 -0.11 3.25
C GLN A 123 -26.01 0.20 4.66
N VAL A 124 -27.23 -0.24 4.95
CA VAL A 124 -27.92 0.06 6.22
C VAL A 124 -27.18 -0.53 7.41
N PHE A 125 -26.73 -1.78 7.31
CA PHE A 125 -26.04 -2.45 8.41
C PHE A 125 -24.63 -1.87 8.65
N ASP A 126 -23.89 -1.53 7.62
CA ASP A 126 -22.56 -0.94 7.75
C ASP A 126 -22.63 0.46 8.39
N ALA A 127 -23.57 1.28 7.96
CA ALA A 127 -23.82 2.60 8.53
C ALA A 127 -24.29 2.51 10.01
N TYR A 128 -25.19 1.57 10.32
CA TYR A 128 -25.61 1.28 11.68
C TYR A 128 -24.45 0.83 12.57
N ARG A 129 -23.61 -0.08 12.06
CA ARG A 129 -22.41 -0.57 12.76
C ARG A 129 -21.44 0.56 13.06
N PHE A 130 -21.14 1.40 12.05
CA PHE A 130 -20.28 2.55 12.21
C PHE A 130 -20.74 3.47 13.34
N VAL A 131 -22.00 3.90 13.34
CA VAL A 131 -22.54 4.76 14.40
C VAL A 131 -22.57 4.04 15.76
N SER A 132 -22.91 2.75 15.78
CA SER A 132 -22.86 1.93 17.01
C SER A 132 -21.47 1.86 17.60
N ASP A 133 -20.42 1.75 16.76
CA ASP A 133 -19.04 1.70 17.22
C ASP A 133 -18.57 3.07 17.75
N LEU A 134 -19.02 4.18 17.16
CA LEU A 134 -18.83 5.52 17.73
C LEU A 134 -19.49 5.66 19.10
N MET A 135 -20.75 5.17 19.28
CA MET A 135 -21.43 5.20 20.58
C MET A 135 -20.67 4.40 21.65
N ARG A 136 -20.12 3.22 21.29
CA ARG A 136 -19.32 2.39 22.21
C ARG A 136 -17.97 3.02 22.57
N LYS A 137 -17.41 3.87 21.68
CA LYS A 137 -16.15 4.57 21.91
C LYS A 137 -16.25 5.63 23.00
N ALA A 138 -17.43 6.20 23.23
CA ALA A 138 -17.66 7.27 24.19
C ALA A 138 -17.27 6.85 25.61
N LYS A 139 -16.57 7.72 26.32
CA LYS A 139 -16.14 7.53 27.73
C LYS A 139 -16.74 8.55 28.69
N LYS A 140 -17.16 9.71 28.20
CA LYS A 140 -17.68 10.82 29.00
C LYS A 140 -19.10 11.17 28.60
N SER A 141 -19.33 11.50 27.32
CA SER A 141 -20.59 12.02 26.85
C SER A 141 -20.87 11.76 25.38
N ILE A 142 -22.15 11.65 25.05
CA ILE A 142 -22.65 11.61 23.69
C ILE A 142 -23.68 12.72 23.55
N VAL A 143 -23.52 13.57 22.54
CA VAL A 143 -24.51 14.58 22.18
C VAL A 143 -24.93 14.38 20.73
N LEU A 144 -26.21 14.17 20.50
CA LEU A 144 -26.79 14.08 19.17
C LEU A 144 -27.59 15.35 18.86
N ILE A 145 -27.29 15.98 17.74
CA ILE A 145 -28.07 17.08 17.16
C ILE A 145 -28.72 16.56 15.88
N ASP A 146 -30.00 16.25 15.93
CA ASP A 146 -30.75 15.71 14.78
C ASP A 146 -32.24 16.13 14.86
N ASN A 147 -32.73 16.78 13.82
CA ASN A 147 -34.10 17.27 13.76
C ASN A 147 -35.13 16.18 13.56
N TYR A 148 -34.76 14.95 13.26
CA TYR A 148 -35.67 13.85 12.90
C TYR A 148 -35.37 12.60 13.73
N VAL A 149 -35.68 12.65 15.02
CA VAL A 149 -35.45 11.55 15.96
C VAL A 149 -36.72 10.73 16.21
N ASP A 150 -36.52 9.43 16.50
CA ASP A 150 -37.55 8.51 16.98
C ASP A 150 -36.96 7.51 17.98
N ASP A 151 -37.71 6.49 18.40
CA ASP A 151 -37.31 5.48 19.37
C ASP A 151 -36.11 4.64 18.97
N THR A 152 -35.83 4.54 17.65
CA THR A 152 -34.63 3.81 17.16
C THR A 152 -33.34 4.46 17.60
N VAL A 153 -33.35 5.79 17.78
CA VAL A 153 -32.17 6.55 18.27
C VAL A 153 -31.85 6.20 19.72
N LEU A 154 -32.88 5.95 20.56
CA LEU A 154 -32.71 5.53 21.97
C LEU A 154 -31.95 4.19 22.02
N THR A 155 -32.37 3.23 21.17
CA THR A 155 -31.72 1.92 21.06
C THR A 155 -30.24 2.02 20.62
N LEU A 156 -29.86 3.00 19.79
CA LEU A 156 -28.49 3.25 19.41
C LEU A 156 -27.68 3.85 20.57
N LEU A 157 -28.26 4.81 21.30
CA LEU A 157 -27.61 5.42 22.45
C LEU A 157 -27.37 4.44 23.59
N ASP A 158 -28.16 3.35 23.69
CA ASP A 158 -27.92 2.26 24.66
C ASP A 158 -26.68 1.42 24.39
N LYS A 159 -26.02 1.63 23.24
CA LYS A 159 -24.71 1.00 22.96
C LYS A 159 -23.56 1.65 23.74
N ARG A 160 -23.79 2.83 24.39
CA ARG A 160 -22.79 3.52 25.19
C ARG A 160 -22.44 2.72 26.46
N GLU A 161 -21.29 2.96 27.01
CA GLU A 161 -20.91 2.40 28.30
C GLU A 161 -21.73 3.01 29.45
N VAL A 162 -21.87 2.25 30.52
CA VAL A 162 -22.56 2.71 31.74
C VAL A 162 -21.80 3.91 32.33
N GLY A 163 -22.51 4.99 32.63
CA GLY A 163 -21.92 6.22 33.16
C GLY A 163 -21.65 7.28 32.11
N VAL A 164 -21.74 6.97 30.82
CA VAL A 164 -21.63 7.95 29.74
C VAL A 164 -22.95 8.74 29.64
N ALA A 165 -22.84 10.06 29.77
CA ALA A 165 -24.00 10.95 29.61
C ALA A 165 -24.49 10.98 28.16
N ALA A 166 -25.83 11.09 27.97
CA ALA A 166 -26.40 11.19 26.63
C ALA A 166 -27.43 12.32 26.56
N THR A 167 -27.30 13.21 25.56
CA THR A 167 -28.21 14.32 25.31
C THR A 167 -28.61 14.36 23.85
N ILE A 168 -29.88 14.55 23.56
CA ILE A 168 -30.42 14.73 22.21
C ILE A 168 -30.96 16.17 22.09
N TYR A 169 -30.45 16.87 21.08
CA TYR A 169 -31.00 18.15 20.62
C TYR A 169 -31.82 17.93 19.35
N THR A 170 -33.09 18.30 19.36
CA THR A 170 -33.98 18.11 18.20
C THR A 170 -34.88 19.33 18.01
N GLN A 171 -35.29 19.58 16.78
CA GLN A 171 -36.10 20.72 16.43
C GLN A 171 -37.51 20.67 17.14
N ARG A 172 -38.06 19.49 17.21
CA ARG A 172 -39.40 19.28 17.79
C ARG A 172 -39.46 18.00 18.63
N ILE A 173 -39.87 18.13 19.87
CA ILE A 173 -40.14 17.01 20.75
C ILE A 173 -41.64 16.68 20.61
N SER A 174 -41.96 15.60 19.90
CA SER A 174 -43.36 15.13 19.81
C SER A 174 -43.80 14.48 21.13
N SER A 175 -45.09 14.52 21.44
CA SER A 175 -45.63 13.86 22.64
C SER A 175 -45.33 12.36 22.67
N GLN A 176 -45.29 11.70 21.49
CA GLN A 176 -44.92 10.30 21.38
C GLN A 176 -43.46 10.08 21.74
N PHE A 177 -42.55 10.86 21.18
CA PHE A 177 -41.11 10.73 21.46
C PHE A 177 -40.80 11.04 22.94
N GLN A 178 -41.44 12.05 23.53
CA GLN A 178 -41.33 12.31 24.97
C GLN A 178 -41.72 11.09 25.80
N LEU A 179 -42.84 10.45 25.47
CA LEU A 179 -43.33 9.26 26.17
C LEU A 179 -42.35 8.10 26.04
N ASP A 180 -41.73 7.91 24.85
CA ASP A 180 -40.78 6.86 24.60
C ASP A 180 -39.46 7.10 25.38
N VAL A 181 -38.98 8.34 25.47
CA VAL A 181 -37.86 8.72 26.33
C VAL A 181 -38.18 8.53 27.82
N ASP A 182 -39.34 8.92 28.27
CA ASP A 182 -39.74 8.74 29.67
C ASP A 182 -39.81 7.26 30.06
N ARG A 183 -40.35 6.40 29.20
CA ARG A 183 -40.34 4.94 29.35
C ARG A 183 -38.96 4.35 29.36
N HIS A 184 -38.10 4.80 28.42
CA HIS A 184 -36.70 4.39 28.32
C HIS A 184 -35.97 4.72 29.63
N ASN A 185 -36.07 5.94 30.13
CA ASN A 185 -35.37 6.45 31.30
C ASN A 185 -35.80 5.78 32.62
N ILE A 186 -36.94 5.05 32.64
CA ILE A 186 -37.34 4.21 33.79
C ILE A 186 -36.46 2.96 33.88
N GLN A 187 -36.02 2.42 32.74
CA GLN A 187 -35.37 1.11 32.67
C GLN A 187 -33.86 1.18 32.33
N TYR A 188 -33.47 2.19 31.61
CA TYR A 188 -32.10 2.34 31.03
C TYR A 188 -31.42 3.62 31.53
N PRO A 189 -30.10 3.78 31.32
CA PRO A 189 -29.39 4.99 31.68
C PRO A 189 -30.04 6.23 31.05
N HIS A 190 -30.15 7.28 31.85
CA HIS A 190 -30.89 8.49 31.51
C HIS A 190 -30.37 9.13 30.20
N ILE A 191 -31.32 9.51 29.33
CA ILE A 191 -31.13 10.30 28.13
C ILE A 191 -31.85 11.62 28.32
N GLU A 192 -31.14 12.73 28.23
CA GLU A 192 -31.69 14.08 28.26
C GLU A 192 -32.15 14.49 26.85
N ILE A 193 -33.34 15.09 26.72
CA ILE A 193 -33.79 15.67 25.45
C ILE A 193 -34.02 17.16 25.60
N LYS A 194 -33.55 17.92 24.59
CA LYS A 194 -33.68 19.39 24.55
C LYS A 194 -34.15 19.84 23.17
N GLN A 195 -34.96 20.88 23.17
CA GLN A 195 -35.39 21.49 21.92
C GLN A 195 -34.30 22.43 21.39
N PHE A 196 -33.93 22.26 20.10
CA PHE A 196 -33.00 23.12 19.40
C PHE A 196 -33.33 23.17 17.91
N ASN A 197 -33.55 24.35 17.36
CA ASN A 197 -34.06 24.54 16.00
C ASN A 197 -33.13 25.37 15.09
N LYS A 198 -31.92 25.70 15.54
CA LYS A 198 -30.99 26.51 14.77
C LYS A 198 -30.06 25.66 13.89
N ALA A 199 -29.99 24.34 14.06
CA ALA A 199 -29.18 23.47 13.22
C ALA A 199 -29.97 22.95 12.03
N HIS A 200 -29.38 23.01 10.87
CA HIS A 200 -29.87 22.37 9.64
C HIS A 200 -29.24 20.98 9.46
N ASP A 201 -27.98 20.85 9.76
CA ASP A 201 -27.21 19.62 9.65
C ASP A 201 -27.26 18.78 10.93
N ARG A 202 -26.80 17.55 10.85
CA ARG A 202 -26.77 16.60 11.95
C ARG A 202 -25.35 16.44 12.44
N PHE A 203 -25.20 16.46 13.75
CA PHE A 203 -23.92 16.29 14.41
C PHE A 203 -24.03 15.24 15.50
N LEU A 204 -23.02 14.37 15.54
CA LEU A 204 -22.82 13.41 16.62
C LEU A 204 -21.52 13.75 17.32
N LEU A 205 -21.63 14.15 18.59
CA LEU A 205 -20.49 14.50 19.42
C LEU A 205 -20.19 13.30 20.31
N ILE A 206 -18.96 12.82 20.26
CA ILE A 206 -18.47 11.70 21.07
C ILE A 206 -17.29 12.22 21.90
N ASP A 207 -17.49 12.42 23.18
CA ASP A 207 -16.55 13.08 24.08
C ASP A 207 -16.14 14.46 23.51
N ASP A 208 -14.89 14.61 23.07
CA ASP A 208 -14.36 15.87 22.49
C ASP A 208 -14.42 15.88 20.94
N GLU A 209 -14.81 14.78 20.30
CA GLU A 209 -14.87 14.65 18.84
C GLU A 209 -16.24 15.05 18.28
N VAL A 210 -16.26 15.79 17.17
CA VAL A 210 -17.47 16.22 16.46
C VAL A 210 -17.56 15.55 15.11
N TYR A 211 -18.58 14.72 14.91
CA TYR A 211 -18.90 14.10 13.62
C TYR A 211 -20.07 14.84 12.96
N HIS A 212 -19.85 15.34 11.74
CA HIS A 212 -20.93 15.75 10.85
C HIS A 212 -21.50 14.51 10.16
N ILE A 213 -22.82 14.35 10.13
CA ILE A 213 -23.50 13.19 9.52
C ILE A 213 -24.57 13.71 8.55
N GLY A 214 -24.43 13.38 7.27
CA GLY A 214 -25.29 13.86 6.19
C GLY A 214 -26.69 13.25 6.16
N ALA A 215 -27.00 12.28 7.05
CA ALA A 215 -28.32 11.68 7.17
C ALA A 215 -28.82 11.74 8.63
N SER A 216 -30.15 11.65 8.84
CA SER A 216 -30.69 11.41 10.16
C SER A 216 -30.27 10.02 10.67
N ILE A 217 -29.96 9.93 11.96
CA ILE A 217 -29.51 8.68 12.59
C ILE A 217 -30.55 7.56 12.43
N LYS A 218 -31.84 7.86 12.40
CA LYS A 218 -32.90 6.87 12.15
C LYS A 218 -32.95 6.34 10.70
N ASP A 219 -32.34 7.06 9.75
CA ASP A 219 -32.42 6.75 8.32
C ASP A 219 -31.07 6.33 7.72
N LEU A 220 -30.15 5.91 8.58
CA LEU A 220 -28.80 5.50 8.16
C LEU A 220 -28.82 4.44 7.05
N GLY A 221 -28.05 4.68 5.97
CA GLY A 221 -27.89 3.75 4.87
C GLY A 221 -29.09 3.53 3.96
N LYS A 222 -30.24 4.18 4.21
CA LYS A 222 -31.40 4.14 3.30
C LYS A 222 -31.18 4.94 2.03
N LYS A 223 -30.30 5.93 2.07
CA LYS A 223 -29.85 6.76 0.94
C LYS A 223 -28.38 7.09 1.14
N TRP A 224 -27.75 7.56 0.09
CA TRP A 224 -26.36 8.03 0.14
C TRP A 224 -26.20 9.15 1.14
N PHE A 225 -25.19 9.04 2.00
CA PHE A 225 -24.80 10.12 2.88
C PHE A 225 -23.30 10.08 3.18
N GLY A 226 -22.72 11.26 3.37
CA GLY A 226 -21.34 11.41 3.83
C GLY A 226 -21.27 11.62 5.33
N PHE A 227 -20.12 11.33 5.90
CA PHE A 227 -19.78 11.75 7.26
C PHE A 227 -18.34 12.24 7.31
N THR A 228 -18.06 13.11 8.28
CA THR A 228 -16.71 13.68 8.47
C THR A 228 -16.48 13.98 9.95
N LEU A 229 -15.33 13.58 10.49
CA LEU A 229 -14.82 14.05 11.75
C LEU A 229 -14.28 15.48 11.57
N MET A 230 -14.91 16.44 12.23
CA MET A 230 -14.52 17.86 12.17
C MET A 230 -13.38 18.10 13.17
N ARG A 231 -12.19 18.36 12.68
CA ARG A 231 -10.98 18.55 13.52
C ARG A 231 -10.79 19.97 14.01
N ASP A 232 -11.45 20.93 13.37
CA ASP A 232 -11.27 22.37 13.63
C ASP A 232 -12.28 22.91 14.66
N ILE A 233 -13.13 22.04 15.24
CA ILE A 233 -14.12 22.39 16.25
C ILE A 233 -14.21 21.28 17.31
N THR A 234 -14.34 21.68 18.57
CA THR A 234 -14.52 20.77 19.69
C THR A 234 -16.00 20.63 20.08
N SER A 235 -16.34 19.54 20.76
CA SER A 235 -17.71 19.35 21.30
C SER A 235 -18.10 20.48 22.24
N THR A 236 -17.18 20.97 23.07
CA THR A 236 -17.44 22.07 24.00
C THR A 236 -17.79 23.35 23.27
N GLU A 237 -17.00 23.74 22.25
CA GLU A 237 -17.30 24.93 21.45
C GLU A 237 -18.66 24.86 20.76
N LEU A 238 -19.04 23.68 20.26
CA LEU A 238 -20.34 23.50 19.61
C LEU A 238 -21.50 23.54 20.62
N ILE A 239 -21.33 22.95 21.81
CA ILE A 239 -22.34 22.99 22.88
C ILE A 239 -22.52 24.42 23.40
N ASP A 240 -21.46 25.19 23.58
CA ASP A 240 -21.55 26.59 24.00
C ASP A 240 -22.37 27.41 23.01
N LYS A 241 -22.17 27.17 21.69
CA LYS A 241 -22.99 27.81 20.64
C LYS A 241 -24.47 27.41 20.62
N ILE A 242 -24.81 26.23 21.14
CA ILE A 242 -26.18 25.80 21.30
C ILE A 242 -26.88 26.55 22.47
N GLN A 243 -26.13 26.92 23.50
CA GLN A 243 -26.64 27.58 24.71
C GLN A 243 -26.73 29.10 24.58
N GLU A 244 -26.06 29.70 23.56
CA GLU A 244 -26.22 31.11 23.15
C GLU A 244 -27.55 31.33 22.37
#